data_fabec32f9ba273b5964ac95e478741ee
#
_entry.id   fabec32f9ba273b5964ac95e478741ee
#
_cell.length_a   1.000
_cell.length_b   1.000
_cell.length_c   1.000
_cell.angle_alpha   90.00
_cell.angle_beta   90.00
_cell.angle_gamma   90.00
#
_symmetry.space_group_name_H-M   'P 1'
#
loop_
_entity.id
_entity.type
_entity.pdbx_description
1 polymer ?
#
loop_
_entity_poly.entity_id
_entity_poly.type
_entity_poly.pdbx_seq_one_letter_code
_entity_poly.pdbx_strand_id
1 'polypeptide(L)'
;MGLKLFRRRQHTQAARPADMGTVNERYNTYFPRLFAYVRSCVGGEMPAQDIAIQAFSRAFNHPDSADEDCFRSVLFRTARRLCQPALKQPTIDGDDILNRREREILSLVFDAGLTREQIARLFRIQESTVSAMLMTGLRKLKEQTSPAAAAAYLKLA
;
A
#
# COMPACT_ATOMS: atom_id res chain seq x y z
N MET A 1 -54.92 -18.65 -1.72
CA MET A 1 -53.99 -17.63 -1.22
C MET A 1 -52.63 -18.25 -1.05
N GLY A 2 -51.74 -17.94 -1.99
CA GLY A 2 -50.41 -18.57 -2.07
C GLY A 2 -49.39 -17.84 -1.24
N LEU A 3 -48.87 -18.47 -0.22
CA LEU A 3 -47.70 -18.08 0.49
C LEU A 3 -46.47 -18.38 -0.37
N LYS A 4 -45.89 -17.35 -1.01
CA LYS A 4 -44.59 -17.44 -1.64
C LYS A 4 -43.51 -17.48 -0.58
N LEU A 5 -43.04 -18.66 -0.26
CA LEU A 5 -41.81 -18.91 0.52
C LEU A 5 -40.61 -18.31 -0.24
N PHE A 6 -40.11 -17.18 0.22
CA PHE A 6 -38.81 -16.66 -0.15
C PHE A 6 -37.74 -17.60 0.35
N ARG A 7 -37.29 -18.49 -0.50
CA ARG A 7 -36.13 -19.35 -0.27
C ARG A 7 -34.87 -18.48 -0.32
N ARG A 8 -34.47 -17.99 0.83
CA ARG A 8 -33.18 -17.36 1.05
C ARG A 8 -32.10 -18.40 0.73
N ARG A 9 -31.49 -18.32 -0.44
CA ARG A 9 -30.29 -19.11 -0.74
C ARG A 9 -29.18 -18.60 0.19
N GLN A 10 -28.96 -19.33 1.26
CA GLN A 10 -27.72 -19.21 2.03
C GLN A 10 -26.63 -19.85 1.16
N HIS A 11 -25.88 -19.01 0.45
CA HIS A 11 -24.59 -19.39 -0.08
C HIS A 11 -23.60 -19.31 1.07
N THR A 12 -23.63 -20.28 1.94
CA THR A 12 -22.50 -20.62 2.80
C THR A 12 -21.50 -21.37 1.93
N GLN A 13 -20.80 -20.64 1.07
CA GLN A 13 -19.62 -21.17 0.43
C GLN A 13 -18.54 -21.13 1.52
N ALA A 14 -18.33 -22.27 2.18
CA ALA A 14 -17.20 -22.47 3.07
C ALA A 14 -15.95 -22.06 2.28
N ALA A 15 -15.23 -21.06 2.78
CA ALA A 15 -13.96 -20.64 2.21
C ALA A 15 -13.07 -21.87 2.09
N ARG A 16 -12.75 -22.29 0.85
CA ARG A 16 -11.76 -23.33 0.63
C ARG A 16 -10.45 -22.84 1.27
N PRO A 17 -9.82 -23.65 2.12
CA PRO A 17 -8.49 -23.28 2.61
C PRO A 17 -7.62 -23.00 1.38
N ALA A 18 -6.96 -21.82 1.38
CA ALA A 18 -6.05 -21.48 0.32
C ALA A 18 -5.02 -22.59 0.20
N ASP A 19 -4.85 -23.12 -1.01
CA ASP A 19 -3.84 -24.11 -1.29
C ASP A 19 -2.46 -23.57 -0.86
N MET A 20 -1.65 -24.38 -0.20
CA MET A 20 -0.31 -23.96 0.29
C MET A 20 0.57 -23.42 -0.84
N GLY A 21 0.40 -23.90 -2.08
CA GLY A 21 1.04 -23.34 -3.26
C GLY A 21 0.65 -21.89 -3.50
N THR A 22 -0.63 -21.60 -3.50
CA THR A 22 -1.17 -20.24 -3.66
C THR A 22 -0.72 -19.29 -2.54
N VAL A 23 -0.65 -19.77 -1.30
CA VAL A 23 -0.16 -19.00 -0.15
C VAL A 23 1.30 -18.59 -0.36
N ASN A 24 2.16 -19.54 -0.73
CA ASN A 24 3.58 -19.30 -0.98
C ASN A 24 3.80 -18.34 -2.17
N GLU A 25 3.08 -18.54 -3.27
CA GLU A 25 3.17 -17.67 -4.44
C GLU A 25 2.80 -16.23 -4.09
N ARG A 26 1.69 -16.03 -3.40
CA ARG A 26 1.24 -14.70 -3.00
C ARG A 26 2.19 -14.07 -1.99
N TYR A 27 2.66 -14.82 -1.02
CA TYR A 27 3.64 -14.32 -0.08
C TYR A 27 4.91 -13.86 -0.79
N ASN A 28 5.48 -14.67 -1.65
CA ASN A 28 6.70 -14.35 -2.40
C ASN A 28 6.50 -13.16 -3.35
N THR A 29 5.31 -13.02 -3.94
CA THR A 29 4.99 -11.92 -4.85
C THR A 29 4.83 -10.60 -4.11
N TYR A 30 4.10 -10.61 -3.00
CA TYR A 30 3.69 -9.37 -2.33
C TYR A 30 4.57 -8.97 -1.16
N PHE A 31 5.26 -9.90 -0.51
CA PHE A 31 6.05 -9.58 0.69
C PHE A 31 7.13 -8.52 0.42
N PRO A 32 7.99 -8.63 -0.60
CA PRO A 32 9.01 -7.62 -0.86
C PRO A 32 8.42 -6.23 -1.10
N ARG A 33 7.31 -6.17 -1.82
CA ARG A 33 6.62 -4.92 -2.16
C ARG A 33 5.94 -4.29 -0.95
N LEU A 34 5.21 -5.11 -0.20
CA LEU A 34 4.54 -4.67 1.02
C LEU A 34 5.56 -4.21 2.06
N PHE A 35 6.62 -4.99 2.27
CA PHE A 35 7.66 -4.70 3.23
C PHE A 35 8.38 -3.39 2.91
N ALA A 36 8.75 -3.15 1.64
CA ALA A 36 9.37 -1.90 1.21
C ALA A 36 8.48 -0.70 1.51
N TYR A 37 7.19 -0.78 1.18
CA TYR A 37 6.21 0.26 1.49
C TYR A 37 6.08 0.49 3.01
N VAL A 38 5.86 -0.56 3.79
CA VAL A 38 5.68 -0.44 5.24
C VAL A 38 6.93 0.12 5.90
N ARG A 39 8.12 -0.35 5.49
CA ARG A 39 9.40 0.14 5.99
C ARG A 39 9.59 1.64 5.73
N SER A 40 9.18 2.12 4.56
CA SER A 40 9.21 3.56 4.25
C SER A 40 8.29 4.39 5.15
N CYS A 41 7.21 3.78 5.63
CA CYS A 41 6.24 4.44 6.52
C CYS A 41 6.69 4.48 7.98
N VAL A 42 7.29 3.39 8.49
CA VAL A 42 7.60 3.24 9.92
C VAL A 42 9.07 3.45 10.27
N GLY A 43 9.95 3.48 9.29
CA GLY A 43 11.39 3.78 9.47
C GLY A 43 12.22 2.70 10.16
N GLY A 44 11.68 1.48 10.34
CA GLY A 44 12.39 0.39 11.01
C GLY A 44 12.02 -1.00 10.48
N GLU A 45 12.96 -1.94 10.56
CA GLU A 45 12.75 -3.30 10.03
C GLU A 45 11.79 -4.13 10.91
N MET A 46 12.00 -4.12 12.21
CA MET A 46 11.19 -4.90 13.15
C MET A 46 9.71 -4.49 13.12
N PRO A 47 9.36 -3.19 13.26
CA PRO A 47 7.97 -2.76 13.14
C PRO A 47 7.37 -3.05 11.76
N ALA A 48 8.16 -2.95 10.68
CA ALA A 48 7.72 -3.24 9.34
C ALA A 48 7.38 -4.73 9.16
N GLN A 49 8.19 -5.61 9.73
CA GLN A 49 7.95 -7.04 9.68
C GLN A 49 6.66 -7.43 10.43
N ASP A 50 6.45 -6.90 11.61
CA ASP A 50 5.24 -7.15 12.40
C ASP A 50 3.97 -6.70 11.68
N ILE A 51 4.01 -5.52 11.07
CA ILE A 51 2.89 -4.99 10.28
C ILE A 51 2.63 -5.87 9.05
N ALA A 52 3.68 -6.27 8.34
CA ALA A 52 3.56 -7.12 7.17
C ALA A 52 2.91 -8.48 7.53
N ILE A 53 3.36 -9.13 8.60
CA ILE A 53 2.79 -10.39 9.09
C ILE A 53 1.30 -10.22 9.43
N GLN A 54 0.93 -9.18 10.15
CA GLN A 54 -0.47 -8.91 10.49
C GLN A 54 -1.32 -8.63 9.25
N ALA A 55 -0.79 -7.89 8.27
CA ALA A 55 -1.50 -7.60 7.04
C ALA A 55 -1.75 -8.87 6.21
N PHE A 56 -0.74 -9.74 6.07
CA PHE A 56 -0.89 -11.04 5.41
C PHE A 56 -1.88 -11.95 6.13
N SER A 57 -1.79 -12.04 7.45
CA SER A 57 -2.73 -12.84 8.25
C SER A 57 -4.17 -12.43 7.98
N ARG A 58 -4.46 -11.13 7.96
CA ARG A 58 -5.82 -10.64 7.67
C ARG A 58 -6.24 -10.88 6.24
N ALA A 59 -5.33 -10.70 5.27
CA ALA A 59 -5.64 -10.91 3.86
C ALA A 59 -5.94 -12.39 3.56
N PHE A 60 -5.18 -13.32 4.11
CA PHE A 60 -5.42 -14.75 3.94
C PHE A 60 -6.69 -15.24 4.67
N ASN A 61 -7.04 -14.64 5.80
CA ASN A 61 -8.26 -14.98 6.53
C ASN A 61 -9.52 -14.28 6.00
N HIS A 62 -9.41 -13.43 4.97
CA HIS A 62 -10.56 -12.80 4.38
C HIS A 62 -11.41 -13.81 3.58
N PRO A 63 -12.77 -13.76 3.66
CA PRO A 63 -13.64 -14.70 2.95
C PRO A 63 -13.37 -14.79 1.45
N ASP A 64 -13.07 -13.66 0.82
CA ASP A 64 -12.80 -13.55 -0.62
C ASP A 64 -11.30 -13.58 -0.92
N SER A 65 -10.50 -14.18 -0.05
CA SER A 65 -9.04 -14.26 -0.23
C SER A 65 -8.60 -15.03 -1.49
N ALA A 66 -9.48 -15.83 -2.06
CA ALA A 66 -9.22 -16.51 -3.33
C ALA A 66 -9.13 -15.53 -4.52
N ASP A 67 -9.85 -14.42 -4.47
CA ASP A 67 -9.78 -13.35 -5.47
C ASP A 67 -8.51 -12.51 -5.26
N GLU A 68 -7.71 -12.40 -6.33
CA GLU A 68 -6.42 -11.72 -6.30
C GLU A 68 -6.55 -10.21 -6.02
N ASP A 69 -7.53 -9.55 -6.61
CA ASP A 69 -7.75 -8.12 -6.42
C ASP A 69 -8.27 -7.83 -5.02
N CYS A 70 -9.14 -8.69 -4.50
CA CYS A 70 -9.63 -8.61 -3.13
C CYS A 70 -8.47 -8.82 -2.14
N PHE A 71 -7.70 -9.87 -2.32
CA PHE A 71 -6.53 -10.19 -1.48
C PHE A 71 -5.56 -9.00 -1.40
N ARG A 72 -5.13 -8.48 -2.55
CA ARG A 72 -4.22 -7.33 -2.64
C ARG A 72 -4.82 -6.09 -1.96
N SER A 73 -6.09 -5.81 -2.21
CA SER A 73 -6.79 -4.67 -1.62
C SER A 73 -6.84 -4.76 -0.08
N VAL A 74 -7.17 -5.93 0.46
CA VAL A 74 -7.19 -6.17 1.91
C VAL A 74 -5.80 -6.05 2.50
N LEU A 75 -4.80 -6.63 1.84
CA LEU A 75 -3.40 -6.61 2.25
C LEU A 75 -2.88 -5.17 2.43
N PHE A 76 -2.95 -4.36 1.39
CA PHE A 76 -2.44 -2.99 1.42
C PHE A 76 -3.29 -2.05 2.28
N ARG A 77 -4.61 -2.23 2.32
CA ARG A 77 -5.48 -1.46 3.22
C ARG A 77 -5.17 -1.74 4.68
N THR A 78 -4.95 -2.99 5.03
CA THR A 78 -4.58 -3.37 6.39
C THR A 78 -3.22 -2.81 6.78
N ALA A 79 -2.21 -2.97 5.93
CA ALA A 79 -0.88 -2.43 6.15
C ALA A 79 -0.92 -0.90 6.33
N ARG A 80 -1.61 -0.19 5.43
CA ARG A 80 -1.76 1.26 5.52
C ARG A 80 -2.40 1.69 6.83
N ARG A 81 -3.46 1.01 7.27
CA ARG A 81 -4.11 1.31 8.55
C ARG A 81 -3.17 1.10 9.74
N LEU A 82 -2.36 0.04 9.73
CA LEU A 82 -1.39 -0.24 10.78
C LEU A 82 -0.22 0.74 10.78
N CYS A 83 0.11 1.34 9.64
CA CYS A 83 1.13 2.39 9.54
C CYS A 83 0.64 3.77 10.01
N GLN A 84 -0.67 4.01 10.13
CA GLN A 84 -1.22 5.34 10.45
C GLN A 84 -0.63 5.99 11.71
N PRO A 85 -0.40 5.28 12.83
CA PRO A 85 0.22 5.89 14.01
C PRO A 85 1.61 6.45 13.74
N ALA A 86 2.45 5.73 12.98
CA ALA A 86 3.78 6.19 12.60
C ALA A 86 3.72 7.38 11.63
N LEU A 87 2.76 7.37 10.69
CA LEU A 87 2.57 8.45 9.72
C LEU A 87 2.07 9.76 10.36
N LYS A 88 1.50 9.72 11.55
CA LYS A 88 1.04 10.91 12.28
C LYS A 88 2.14 11.62 13.05
N GLN A 89 3.28 10.97 13.27
CA GLN A 89 4.39 11.61 13.95
C GLN A 89 5.02 12.67 13.03
N PRO A 90 5.34 13.86 13.57
CA PRO A 90 6.07 14.85 12.78
C PRO A 90 7.44 14.31 12.43
N THR A 91 7.79 14.34 11.17
CA THR A 91 9.17 14.05 10.73
C THR A 91 10.07 15.14 11.28
N ILE A 92 11.10 14.73 12.02
CA ILE A 92 12.09 15.64 12.64
C ILE A 92 12.96 16.31 11.57
N ASP A 93 12.99 15.74 10.36
CA ASP A 93 13.76 16.27 9.24
C ASP A 93 12.98 17.38 8.53
N GLY A 94 13.30 18.62 8.92
CA GLY A 94 12.72 19.84 8.34
C GLY A 94 13.06 20.11 6.86
N ASP A 95 13.69 19.17 6.18
CA ASP A 95 14.12 19.27 4.77
C ASP A 95 13.30 18.38 3.83
N ASP A 96 12.11 17.97 4.25
CA ASP A 96 11.26 17.10 3.47
C ASP A 96 10.55 17.86 2.33
N ILE A 97 11.15 17.79 1.14
CA ILE A 97 10.60 18.38 -0.09
C ILE A 97 9.22 17.80 -0.44
N LEU A 98 9.05 16.50 -0.15
CA LEU A 98 7.79 15.81 -0.37
C LEU A 98 6.90 15.91 0.87
N ASN A 99 5.66 16.30 0.69
CA ASN A 99 4.69 16.12 1.76
C ASN A 99 4.43 14.62 1.99
N ARG A 100 3.89 14.29 3.17
CA ARG A 100 3.63 12.92 3.58
C ARG A 100 2.85 12.11 2.53
N ARG A 101 1.82 12.70 1.93
CA ARG A 101 0.96 12.00 0.97
C ARG A 101 1.66 11.78 -0.38
N GLU A 102 2.43 12.73 -0.82
CA GLU A 102 3.27 12.58 -2.02
C GLU A 102 4.28 11.45 -1.85
N ARG A 103 4.94 11.37 -0.69
CA ARG A 103 5.87 10.29 -0.37
C ARG A 103 5.17 8.93 -0.32
N GLU A 104 4.02 8.85 0.34
CA GLU A 104 3.25 7.61 0.44
C GLU A 104 2.80 7.12 -0.96
N ILE A 105 2.31 8.02 -1.81
CA ILE A 105 1.90 7.67 -3.18
C ILE A 105 3.10 7.22 -4.02
N LEU A 106 4.23 7.90 -3.95
CA LEU A 106 5.46 7.48 -4.64
C LEU A 106 5.91 6.09 -4.20
N SER A 107 5.91 5.80 -2.90
CA SER A 107 6.25 4.47 -2.37
C SER A 107 5.26 3.40 -2.83
N LEU A 108 3.97 3.69 -2.87
CA LEU A 108 2.96 2.74 -3.37
C LEU A 108 3.14 2.45 -4.87
N VAL A 109 3.56 3.41 -5.66
CA VAL A 109 3.83 3.21 -7.09
C VAL A 109 5.14 2.46 -7.30
N PHE A 110 6.24 2.94 -6.72
CA PHE A 110 7.59 2.45 -7.06
C PHE A 110 8.03 1.25 -6.22
N ASP A 111 7.70 1.22 -4.93
CA ASP A 111 8.09 0.11 -4.05
C ASP A 111 7.03 -1.00 -4.06
N ALA A 112 5.76 -0.64 -3.93
CA ALA A 112 4.66 -1.60 -3.89
C ALA A 112 4.16 -2.04 -5.28
N GLY A 113 4.43 -1.28 -6.33
CA GLY A 113 4.02 -1.61 -7.70
C GLY A 113 2.51 -1.52 -7.93
N LEU A 114 1.80 -0.67 -7.17
CA LEU A 114 0.37 -0.46 -7.34
C LEU A 114 0.10 0.49 -8.52
N THR A 115 -1.00 0.23 -9.23
CA THR A 115 -1.49 1.14 -10.26
C THR A 115 -2.16 2.37 -9.64
N ARG A 116 -2.28 3.44 -10.43
CA ARG A 116 -2.99 4.66 -10.00
C ARG A 116 -4.43 4.38 -9.59
N GLU A 117 -5.12 3.50 -10.34
CA GLU A 117 -6.48 3.05 -10.01
C GLU A 117 -6.54 2.34 -8.65
N GLN A 118 -5.59 1.42 -8.38
CA GLN A 118 -5.51 0.71 -7.10
C GLN A 118 -5.25 1.67 -5.94
N ILE A 119 -4.37 2.66 -6.12
CA ILE A 119 -4.09 3.70 -5.14
C ILE A 119 -5.32 4.59 -4.92
N ALA A 120 -6.00 4.99 -6.00
CA ALA A 120 -7.23 5.79 -5.91
C ALA A 120 -8.29 5.09 -5.06
N ARG A 121 -8.49 3.79 -5.26
CA ARG A 121 -9.40 2.97 -4.44
C ARG A 121 -8.94 2.87 -2.98
N LEU A 122 -7.64 2.69 -2.77
CA LEU A 122 -7.05 2.61 -1.43
C LEU A 122 -7.25 3.88 -0.61
N PHE A 123 -7.08 5.05 -1.24
CA PHE A 123 -7.23 6.37 -0.62
C PHE A 123 -8.67 6.91 -0.68
N ARG A 124 -9.56 6.27 -1.44
CA ARG A 124 -10.93 6.76 -1.73
C ARG A 124 -10.93 8.15 -2.35
N ILE A 125 -10.07 8.36 -3.33
CA ILE A 125 -9.94 9.59 -4.13
C ILE A 125 -10.02 9.26 -5.61
N GLN A 126 -10.08 10.28 -6.45
CA GLN A 126 -10.08 10.10 -7.89
C GLN A 126 -8.67 9.76 -8.42
N GLU A 127 -8.60 8.97 -9.48
CA GLU A 127 -7.34 8.62 -10.13
C GLU A 127 -6.58 9.85 -10.65
N SER A 128 -7.31 10.86 -11.13
CA SER A 128 -6.73 12.15 -11.54
C SER A 128 -5.99 12.85 -10.39
N THR A 129 -6.51 12.74 -9.17
CA THR A 129 -5.87 13.28 -7.95
C THR A 129 -4.57 12.54 -7.65
N VAL A 130 -4.58 11.20 -7.77
CA VAL A 130 -3.35 10.39 -7.63
C VAL A 130 -2.31 10.80 -8.66
N SER A 131 -2.72 10.96 -9.92
CA SER A 131 -1.83 11.40 -11.01
C SER A 131 -1.24 12.78 -10.74
N ALA A 132 -2.03 13.73 -10.27
CA ALA A 132 -1.57 15.07 -9.94
C ALA A 132 -0.54 15.06 -8.79
N MET A 133 -0.78 14.29 -7.74
CA MET A 133 0.15 14.15 -6.61
C MET A 133 1.44 13.45 -7.03
N LEU A 134 1.35 12.42 -7.85
CA LEU A 134 2.51 11.71 -8.39
C LEU A 134 3.38 12.65 -9.23
N MET A 135 2.78 13.39 -10.14
CA MET A 135 3.51 14.37 -10.98
C MET A 135 4.15 15.47 -10.16
N THR A 136 3.45 15.99 -9.15
CA THR A 136 4.00 17.01 -8.26
C THR A 136 5.20 16.48 -7.47
N GLY A 137 5.08 15.28 -6.90
CA GLY A 137 6.18 14.66 -6.18
C GLY A 137 7.41 14.39 -7.06
N LEU A 138 7.20 13.86 -8.27
CA LEU A 138 8.28 13.61 -9.23
C LEU A 138 8.97 14.90 -9.67
N ARG A 139 8.19 15.97 -9.90
CA ARG A 139 8.77 17.29 -10.24
C ARG A 139 9.66 17.82 -9.13
N LYS A 140 9.21 17.75 -7.88
CA LYS A 140 10.00 18.18 -6.72
C LYS A 140 11.31 17.39 -6.60
N LEU A 141 11.26 16.07 -6.78
CA LEU A 141 12.46 15.24 -6.79
C LEU A 141 13.42 15.58 -7.94
N LYS A 142 12.88 15.85 -9.13
CA LYS A 142 13.68 16.27 -10.29
C LYS A 142 14.37 17.62 -10.05
N GLU A 143 13.70 18.56 -9.43
CA GLU A 143 14.26 19.88 -9.10
C GLU A 143 15.42 19.76 -8.10
N GLN A 144 15.36 18.81 -7.15
CA GLN A 144 16.47 18.50 -6.24
C GLN A 144 17.67 17.85 -6.92
N THR A 145 17.42 16.96 -7.87
CA THR A 145 18.47 16.25 -8.64
C THR A 145 18.97 17.06 -9.83
N SER A 146 18.52 18.29 -10.00
CA SER A 146 19.00 19.21 -11.05
C SER A 146 20.52 19.40 -10.96
N PRO A 147 21.24 19.48 -12.12
CA PRO A 147 22.68 19.68 -12.13
C PRO A 147 23.16 20.90 -11.33
N ALA A 148 22.33 21.92 -11.18
CA ALA A 148 22.62 23.07 -10.33
C ALA A 148 22.67 22.73 -8.83
N ALA A 149 21.78 21.83 -8.37
CA ALA A 149 21.81 21.34 -6.99
C ALA A 149 23.01 20.41 -6.75
N ALA A 150 23.31 19.51 -7.69
CA ALA A 150 24.49 18.67 -7.64
C ALA A 150 25.80 19.48 -7.62
N ALA A 151 25.88 20.58 -8.41
CA ALA A 151 27.01 21.48 -8.41
C ALA A 151 27.15 22.27 -7.09
N ALA A 152 26.06 22.58 -6.40
CA ALA A 152 26.07 23.20 -5.08
C ALA A 152 26.61 22.24 -4.01
N TYR A 153 26.25 20.96 -4.07
CA TYR A 153 26.78 19.92 -3.15
C TYR A 153 28.27 19.68 -3.36
N LEU A 154 28.76 19.69 -4.59
CA LEU A 154 30.19 19.52 -4.91
C LEU A 154 31.05 20.71 -4.48
N LYS A 155 30.47 21.91 -4.30
CA LYS A 155 31.16 23.10 -3.80
C LYS A 155 31.26 23.14 -2.27
N LEU A 156 30.52 22.30 -1.55
CA LEU A 156 30.53 22.19 -0.09
C LEU A 156 31.39 21.03 0.42
N ALA A 157 31.89 20.21 -0.48
CA ALA A 157 32.87 19.15 -0.19
C ALA A 157 34.32 19.71 -0.41
#